data_ae63e70a2798e814864beb8a2b39d0c2
#
_entry.id   ae63e70a2798e814864beb8a2b39d0c2
#
_cell.length_a   1.000
_cell.length_b   1.000
_cell.length_c   1.000
_cell.angle_alpha   90.00
_cell.angle_beta   90.00
_cell.angle_gamma   90.00
#
_symmetry.space_group_name_H-M   'P 1'
#
loop_
_entity.id
_entity.type
_entity.pdbx_description
1 polymer ?
#
loop_
_entity_poly.entity_id
_entity_poly.type
_entity_poly.pdbx_seq_one_letter_code
_entity_poly.pdbx_strand_id
1 'polypeptide(L)'
;MTSRTPLLVVGDALLDRDLAGTADRLAPDAPVPVLDDCEERLRPGGAALAAYLAARAGRPVTLVTPLGADPAARQVRELLEPWLRLVPLPADGPLPEKTRVMAGGRPVVRLDRGSGRAAGATERALEAVAEAPAILVADYARGTADVLRDALAARAPHTALVWDPHPRGRPPVRGARLVTPTGEEARRFAADATDADGDGDALGAVARTAAELVRRWHAVSVAVTLGGRGALLSQGDSPLLVPTAARHSGDACGAGDCFRCCGW
;
A
#
# COMPACT_ATOMS: atom_id res chain seq x y z
N MET A 1 -7.20 -20.51 -21.24
CA MET A 1 -7.08 -19.47 -20.18
C MET A 1 -5.59 -19.25 -19.95
N THR A 2 -5.06 -18.10 -20.34
CA THR A 2 -3.67 -17.73 -20.08
C THR A 2 -3.49 -17.59 -18.56
N SER A 3 -2.67 -18.48 -17.97
CA SER A 3 -2.31 -18.38 -16.56
C SER A 3 -1.62 -17.03 -16.32
N ARG A 4 -2.18 -16.21 -15.43
CA ARG A 4 -1.54 -14.93 -15.03
C ARG A 4 -0.25 -15.22 -14.28
N THR A 5 0.79 -14.43 -14.52
CA THR A 5 2.06 -14.54 -13.80
C THR A 5 1.85 -14.45 -12.28
N PRO A 6 2.34 -15.39 -11.47
CA PRO A 6 2.25 -15.30 -10.02
C PRO A 6 2.84 -14.01 -9.48
N LEU A 7 2.25 -13.47 -8.42
CA LEU A 7 2.69 -12.24 -7.77
C LEU A 7 3.13 -12.51 -6.33
N LEU A 8 4.32 -12.07 -6.00
CA LEU A 8 4.73 -11.91 -4.62
C LEU A 8 4.42 -10.48 -4.15
N VAL A 9 3.62 -10.34 -3.10
CA VAL A 9 3.45 -9.07 -2.40
C VAL A 9 4.30 -9.10 -1.14
N VAL A 10 5.15 -8.12 -0.98
CA VAL A 10 6.02 -7.91 0.20
C VAL A 10 5.61 -6.61 0.86
N GLY A 11 5.21 -6.62 2.12
CA GLY A 11 4.85 -5.37 2.77
C GLY A 11 4.12 -5.54 4.10
N ASP A 12 3.73 -4.41 4.66
CA ASP A 12 3.15 -4.35 5.99
C ASP A 12 1.63 -4.48 5.92
N ALA A 13 1.10 -5.62 6.37
CA ALA A 13 -0.34 -5.82 6.54
C ALA A 13 -0.87 -5.01 7.72
N LEU A 14 -2.15 -4.68 7.64
CA LEU A 14 -2.93 -4.14 8.74
C LEU A 14 -4.38 -4.64 8.65
N LEU A 15 -5.14 -4.48 9.72
CA LEU A 15 -6.58 -4.72 9.75
C LEU A 15 -7.32 -3.39 9.66
N ASP A 16 -8.20 -3.26 8.68
CA ASP A 16 -9.18 -2.18 8.62
C ASP A 16 -10.50 -2.68 9.23
N ARG A 17 -11.01 -1.96 10.23
CA ARG A 17 -12.27 -2.22 10.91
C ARG A 17 -13.19 -1.02 10.75
N ASP A 18 -14.36 -1.19 10.18
CA ASP A 18 -15.38 -0.18 10.12
C ASP A 18 -16.52 -0.56 11.10
N LEU A 19 -16.85 0.37 12.00
CA LEU A 19 -18.03 0.31 12.87
C LEU A 19 -19.02 1.31 12.32
N ALA A 20 -20.04 0.84 11.61
CA ALA A 20 -21.02 1.68 10.94
C ALA A 20 -22.37 1.61 11.66
N GLY A 21 -22.98 2.75 11.92
CA GLY A 21 -24.29 2.84 12.57
C GLY A 21 -24.95 4.19 12.34
N THR A 22 -26.00 4.45 13.12
CA THR A 22 -26.70 5.73 13.16
C THR A 22 -26.29 6.53 14.40
N ALA A 23 -26.28 7.86 14.33
CA ALA A 23 -25.92 8.74 15.44
C ALA A 23 -26.93 9.88 15.54
N ASP A 24 -28.16 9.53 15.93
CA ASP A 24 -29.31 10.46 15.94
C ASP A 24 -29.48 11.17 17.30
N ARG A 25 -28.69 10.79 18.30
CA ARG A 25 -28.77 11.36 19.66
C ARG A 25 -27.39 11.58 20.27
N LEU A 26 -27.36 12.46 21.27
CA LEU A 26 -26.20 12.66 22.13
C LEU A 26 -26.33 11.83 23.42
N ALA A 27 -25.19 11.55 24.07
CA ALA A 27 -25.17 10.93 25.39
C ALA A 27 -25.80 11.87 26.43
N PRO A 28 -26.52 11.36 27.45
CA PRO A 28 -27.15 12.19 28.48
C PRO A 28 -26.17 12.98 29.34
N ASP A 29 -24.97 12.47 29.49
CA ASP A 29 -23.93 12.96 30.41
C ASP A 29 -22.80 13.74 29.71
N ALA A 30 -22.78 13.77 28.38
CA ALA A 30 -21.78 14.49 27.60
C ALA A 30 -22.26 14.82 26.17
N PRO A 31 -21.80 15.93 25.55
CA PRO A 31 -22.19 16.30 24.19
C PRO A 31 -21.44 15.44 23.14
N VAL A 32 -21.50 14.13 23.27
CA VAL A 32 -20.91 13.17 22.33
C VAL A 32 -21.98 12.36 21.63
N PRO A 33 -21.85 12.08 20.32
CA PRO A 33 -22.80 11.26 19.59
C PRO A 33 -22.78 9.82 20.13
N VAL A 34 -23.96 9.22 20.25
CA VAL A 34 -24.13 7.80 20.52
C VAL A 34 -24.33 7.09 19.20
N LEU A 35 -23.50 6.09 18.92
CA LEU A 35 -23.64 5.26 17.74
C LEU A 35 -24.51 4.05 18.08
N ASP A 36 -25.69 4.01 17.53
CA ASP A 36 -26.66 2.92 17.69
C ASP A 36 -26.64 1.99 16.46
N ASP A 37 -27.13 0.75 16.62
CA ASP A 37 -27.24 -0.28 15.55
C ASP A 37 -25.92 -0.52 14.79
N CYS A 38 -24.84 -0.70 15.55
CA CYS A 38 -23.50 -0.84 14.99
C CYS A 38 -23.31 -2.17 14.25
N GLU A 39 -22.99 -2.09 12.97
CA GLU A 39 -22.44 -3.20 12.19
C GLU A 39 -20.93 -3.11 12.13
N GLU A 40 -20.27 -4.25 12.36
CA GLU A 40 -18.82 -4.37 12.21
C GLU A 40 -18.46 -4.98 10.86
N ARG A 41 -17.53 -4.35 10.15
CA ARG A 41 -16.97 -4.85 8.91
C ARG A 41 -15.45 -4.89 8.97
N LEU A 42 -14.88 -6.07 8.82
CA LEU A 42 -13.43 -6.29 8.78
C LEU A 42 -12.95 -6.39 7.33
N ARG A 43 -11.81 -5.79 7.04
CA ARG A 43 -11.14 -5.87 5.74
C ARG A 43 -9.63 -5.99 5.92
N PRO A 44 -8.93 -6.74 5.04
CA PRO A 44 -7.49 -6.65 4.97
C PRO A 44 -7.10 -5.25 4.54
N GLY A 45 -6.04 -4.68 5.11
CA GLY A 45 -5.52 -3.35 4.79
C GLY A 45 -4.03 -3.35 4.49
N GLY A 46 -3.50 -2.26 3.96
CA GLY A 46 -2.10 -2.16 3.57
C GLY A 46 -1.70 -3.20 2.53
N ALA A 47 -0.54 -3.83 2.70
CA ALA A 47 -0.07 -4.89 1.80
C ALA A 47 -1.06 -6.07 1.68
N ALA A 48 -1.82 -6.36 2.75
CA ALA A 48 -2.85 -7.40 2.75
C ALA A 48 -4.01 -7.06 1.79
N LEU A 49 -4.39 -5.78 1.68
CA LEU A 49 -5.42 -5.36 0.72
C LEU A 49 -4.93 -5.49 -0.72
N ALA A 50 -3.70 -5.05 -1.02
CA ALA A 50 -3.12 -5.19 -2.35
C ALA A 50 -3.05 -6.66 -2.79
N ALA A 51 -2.60 -7.54 -1.89
CA ALA A 51 -2.55 -8.99 -2.12
C ALA A 51 -3.96 -9.59 -2.36
N TYR A 52 -4.92 -9.22 -1.52
CA TYR A 52 -6.31 -9.67 -1.64
C TYR A 52 -6.95 -9.25 -2.96
N LEU A 53 -6.79 -7.99 -3.37
CA LEU A 53 -7.34 -7.48 -4.63
C LEU A 53 -6.74 -8.20 -5.85
N ALA A 54 -5.42 -8.45 -5.85
CA ALA A 54 -4.76 -9.20 -6.91
C ALA A 54 -5.28 -10.66 -6.99
N ALA A 55 -5.45 -11.32 -5.85
CA ALA A 55 -5.98 -12.67 -5.77
C ALA A 55 -7.44 -12.73 -6.24
N ARG A 56 -8.28 -11.77 -5.82
CA ARG A 56 -9.67 -11.63 -6.29
C ARG A 56 -9.77 -11.39 -7.79
N ALA A 57 -8.76 -10.76 -8.40
CA ALA A 57 -8.65 -10.60 -9.85
C ALA A 57 -8.16 -11.88 -10.57
N GLY A 58 -8.05 -13.03 -9.87
CA GLY A 58 -7.68 -14.32 -10.42
C GLY A 58 -6.18 -14.52 -10.63
N ARG A 59 -5.33 -13.78 -9.92
CA ARG A 59 -3.88 -13.94 -9.96
C ARG A 59 -3.43 -14.86 -8.82
N PRO A 60 -2.53 -15.82 -9.02
CA PRO A 60 -1.89 -16.54 -7.92
C PRO A 60 -1.02 -15.55 -7.10
N VAL A 61 -1.28 -15.45 -5.79
CA VAL A 61 -0.60 -14.48 -4.92
C VAL A 61 0.02 -15.16 -3.70
N THR A 62 1.25 -14.75 -3.37
CA THR A 62 1.88 -15.01 -2.08
C THR A 62 2.11 -13.67 -1.38
N LEU A 63 1.73 -13.56 -0.10
CA LEU A 63 1.97 -12.37 0.72
C LEU A 63 3.03 -12.67 1.78
N VAL A 64 4.11 -11.88 1.79
CA VAL A 64 5.13 -11.84 2.86
C VAL A 64 4.86 -10.62 3.73
N THR A 65 4.56 -10.83 5.01
CA THR A 65 4.19 -9.77 5.95
C THR A 65 4.40 -10.20 7.40
N PRO A 66 4.68 -9.28 8.34
CA PRO A 66 4.74 -9.63 9.76
C PRO A 66 3.36 -9.99 10.28
N LEU A 67 3.23 -11.17 10.88
CA LEU A 67 1.99 -11.68 11.47
C LEU A 67 2.27 -12.40 12.77
N GLY A 68 1.91 -11.79 13.88
CA GLY A 68 1.93 -12.38 15.22
C GLY A 68 0.77 -13.34 15.49
N ALA A 69 0.51 -13.58 16.78
CA ALA A 69 -0.58 -14.41 17.29
C ALA A 69 -1.71 -13.59 17.95
N ASP A 70 -1.66 -12.26 17.82
CA ASP A 70 -2.67 -11.35 18.37
C ASP A 70 -4.02 -11.46 17.62
N PRO A 71 -5.12 -10.95 18.21
CA PRO A 71 -6.45 -11.07 17.61
C PRO A 71 -6.55 -10.48 16.20
N ALA A 72 -5.94 -9.31 15.95
CA ALA A 72 -5.99 -8.66 14.64
C ALA A 72 -5.24 -9.48 13.58
N ALA A 73 -4.08 -10.07 13.95
CA ALA A 73 -3.33 -10.95 13.05
C ALA A 73 -4.11 -12.23 12.72
N ARG A 74 -4.86 -12.81 13.67
CA ARG A 74 -5.73 -13.96 13.39
C ARG A 74 -6.84 -13.59 12.42
N GLN A 75 -7.52 -12.47 12.61
CA GLN A 75 -8.58 -11.99 11.70
C GLN A 75 -8.05 -11.74 10.28
N VAL A 76 -6.86 -11.14 10.13
CA VAL A 76 -6.24 -10.96 8.81
C VAL A 76 -5.92 -12.31 8.16
N ARG A 77 -5.44 -13.31 8.91
CA ARG A 77 -5.22 -14.68 8.37
C ARG A 77 -6.52 -15.29 7.85
N GLU A 78 -7.57 -15.27 8.66
CA GLU A 78 -8.89 -15.81 8.29
C GLU A 78 -9.47 -15.16 7.02
N LEU A 79 -9.26 -13.86 6.85
CA LEU A 79 -9.70 -13.12 5.67
C LEU A 79 -8.90 -13.47 4.40
N LEU A 80 -7.62 -13.86 4.54
CA LEU A 80 -6.71 -14.03 3.41
C LEU A 80 -6.47 -15.48 2.99
N GLU A 81 -6.44 -16.42 3.94
CA GLU A 81 -6.14 -17.85 3.67
C GLU A 81 -6.99 -18.50 2.57
N PRO A 82 -8.28 -18.13 2.38
CA PRO A 82 -9.07 -18.68 1.26
C PRO A 82 -8.63 -18.20 -0.12
N TRP A 83 -7.81 -17.15 -0.22
CA TRP A 83 -7.52 -16.45 -1.46
C TRP A 83 -6.06 -16.53 -1.91
N LEU A 84 -5.14 -16.62 -0.96
CA LEU A 84 -3.71 -16.50 -1.23
C LEU A 84 -2.84 -17.24 -0.22
N ARG A 85 -1.57 -17.45 -0.59
CA ARG A 85 -0.59 -18.07 0.30
C ARG A 85 0.04 -17.02 1.21
N LEU A 86 0.08 -17.30 2.52
CA LEU A 86 0.77 -16.47 3.51
C LEU A 86 2.16 -17.01 3.82
N VAL A 87 3.14 -16.12 3.88
CA VAL A 87 4.50 -16.36 4.37
C VAL A 87 4.75 -15.35 5.50
N PRO A 88 4.45 -15.72 6.76
CA PRO A 88 4.58 -14.81 7.88
C PRO A 88 6.05 -14.54 8.22
N LEU A 89 6.35 -13.27 8.53
CA LEU A 89 7.57 -12.86 9.21
C LEU A 89 7.33 -12.78 10.72
N PRO A 90 8.38 -12.91 11.54
CA PRO A 90 8.31 -12.59 12.96
C PRO A 90 7.85 -11.14 13.15
N ALA A 91 6.92 -10.92 14.09
CA ALA A 91 6.39 -9.61 14.42
C ALA A 91 6.83 -9.20 15.82
N ASP A 92 7.28 -7.96 15.96
CA ASP A 92 7.49 -7.29 17.25
C ASP A 92 6.29 -6.37 17.51
N GLY A 93 5.42 -6.80 18.42
CA GLY A 93 4.16 -6.15 18.77
C GLY A 93 2.94 -6.59 17.94
N PRO A 94 1.73 -6.16 18.38
CA PRO A 94 0.47 -6.54 17.77
C PRO A 94 0.28 -5.89 16.39
N LEU A 95 -0.43 -6.61 15.52
CA LEU A 95 -0.74 -6.14 14.17
C LEU A 95 -1.43 -4.76 14.20
N PRO A 96 -1.02 -3.82 13.34
CA PRO A 96 -1.72 -2.54 13.22
C PRO A 96 -3.18 -2.70 12.82
N GLU A 97 -4.06 -2.01 13.53
CA GLU A 97 -5.48 -1.96 13.27
C GLU A 97 -5.94 -0.50 13.13
N LYS A 98 -6.75 -0.23 12.12
CA LYS A 98 -7.40 1.08 11.90
C LYS A 98 -8.90 0.90 12.04
N THR A 99 -9.46 1.32 13.17
CA THR A 99 -10.90 1.30 13.40
C THR A 99 -11.50 2.65 13.00
N ARG A 100 -12.43 2.64 12.06
CA ARG A 100 -13.22 3.82 11.67
C ARG A 100 -14.62 3.68 12.23
N VAL A 101 -15.03 4.66 13.01
CA VAL A 101 -16.42 4.80 13.47
C VAL A 101 -17.16 5.67 12.45
N MET A 102 -18.20 5.11 11.86
CA MET A 102 -18.95 5.72 10.76
C MET A 102 -20.39 5.98 11.18
N ALA A 103 -20.86 7.21 11.04
CA ALA A 103 -22.25 7.58 11.27
C ALA A 103 -22.84 8.17 9.97
N GLY A 104 -23.96 7.65 9.50
CA GLY A 104 -24.59 8.10 8.27
C GLY A 104 -23.65 8.07 7.05
N GLY A 105 -22.77 7.10 6.97
CA GLY A 105 -21.78 6.95 5.89
C GLY A 105 -20.56 7.90 5.98
N ARG A 106 -20.42 8.66 7.07
CA ARG A 106 -19.29 9.60 7.27
C ARG A 106 -18.43 9.17 8.45
N PRO A 107 -17.09 9.26 8.36
CA PRO A 107 -16.21 8.98 9.48
C PRO A 107 -16.40 10.03 10.59
N VAL A 108 -16.64 9.58 11.82
CA VAL A 108 -16.76 10.42 13.04
C VAL A 108 -15.44 10.42 13.79
N VAL A 109 -14.83 9.22 13.93
CA VAL A 109 -13.53 9.06 14.60
C VAL A 109 -12.76 7.90 13.98
N ARG A 110 -11.43 8.01 14.01
CA ARG A 110 -10.53 6.90 13.66
C ARG A 110 -9.64 6.59 14.86
N LEU A 111 -9.58 5.31 15.20
CA LEU A 111 -8.71 4.77 16.24
C LEU A 111 -7.62 3.94 15.58
N ASP A 112 -6.35 4.28 15.79
CA ASP A 112 -5.21 3.52 15.32
C ASP A 112 -4.60 2.76 16.51
N ARG A 113 -4.50 1.43 16.41
CA ARG A 113 -3.95 0.54 17.43
C ARG A 113 -2.87 -0.35 16.82
N GLY A 114 -2.09 -0.99 17.66
CA GLY A 114 -1.03 -1.90 17.24
C GLY A 114 0.21 -1.18 16.73
N SER A 115 1.35 -1.57 17.28
CA SER A 115 2.68 -1.02 16.98
C SER A 115 3.54 -2.01 16.19
N GLY A 116 3.01 -3.18 15.84
CA GLY A 116 3.75 -4.29 15.27
C GLY A 116 4.60 -3.91 14.05
N ARG A 117 5.80 -4.49 14.04
CA ARG A 117 6.81 -4.31 12.98
C ARG A 117 7.42 -5.66 12.63
N ALA A 118 8.04 -5.75 11.45
CA ALA A 118 8.85 -6.92 11.13
C ALA A 118 10.09 -6.98 12.03
N ALA A 119 10.28 -8.11 12.73
CA ALA A 119 11.42 -8.32 13.63
C ALA A 119 12.62 -8.99 12.93
N GLY A 120 12.44 -9.53 11.72
CA GLY A 120 13.47 -10.17 10.95
C GLY A 120 12.93 -10.90 9.71
N ALA A 121 13.84 -11.31 8.83
CA ALA A 121 13.52 -12.16 7.70
C ALA A 121 13.49 -13.64 8.13
N THR A 122 12.74 -14.46 7.36
CA THR A 122 12.78 -15.91 7.46
C THR A 122 13.37 -16.50 6.18
N GLU A 123 13.98 -17.69 6.25
CA GLU A 123 14.49 -18.40 5.08
C GLU A 123 13.40 -18.56 4.00
N ARG A 124 12.19 -18.96 4.41
CA ARG A 124 11.04 -19.10 3.50
C ARG A 124 10.65 -17.79 2.81
N ALA A 125 10.81 -16.64 3.47
CA ALA A 125 10.54 -15.35 2.86
C ALA A 125 11.65 -14.95 1.86
N LEU A 126 12.90 -15.24 2.19
CA LEU A 126 14.04 -15.02 1.28
C LEU A 126 13.93 -15.88 0.02
N GLU A 127 13.57 -17.17 0.17
CA GLU A 127 13.29 -18.07 -0.96
C GLU A 127 12.14 -17.54 -1.82
N ALA A 128 11.03 -17.12 -1.19
CA ALA A 128 9.88 -16.56 -1.92
C ALA A 128 10.27 -15.32 -2.74
N VAL A 129 11.16 -14.45 -2.22
CA VAL A 129 11.69 -13.29 -2.96
C VAL A 129 12.60 -13.76 -4.11
N ALA A 130 13.47 -14.74 -3.86
CA ALA A 130 14.41 -15.25 -4.86
C ALA A 130 13.69 -15.88 -6.07
N GLU A 131 12.59 -16.59 -5.86
CA GLU A 131 11.85 -17.33 -6.89
C GLU A 131 10.76 -16.52 -7.58
N ALA A 132 10.39 -15.35 -7.03
CA ALA A 132 9.25 -14.59 -7.52
C ALA A 132 9.44 -14.10 -8.97
N PRO A 133 8.49 -14.39 -9.88
CA PRO A 133 8.53 -13.86 -11.25
C PRO A 133 8.06 -12.42 -11.35
N ALA A 134 7.31 -11.93 -10.37
CA ALA A 134 6.89 -10.53 -10.22
C ALA A 134 6.75 -10.18 -8.74
N ILE A 135 7.17 -8.99 -8.35
CA ILE A 135 7.17 -8.51 -6.95
C ILE A 135 6.47 -7.15 -6.86
N LEU A 136 5.53 -7.03 -5.93
CA LEU A 136 4.99 -5.75 -5.46
C LEU A 136 5.46 -5.52 -4.03
N VAL A 137 6.22 -4.46 -3.79
CA VAL A 137 6.55 -3.99 -2.45
C VAL A 137 5.54 -2.92 -2.07
N ALA A 138 4.71 -3.18 -1.05
CA ALA A 138 3.76 -2.24 -0.47
C ALA A 138 4.30 -1.80 0.91
N ASP A 139 5.11 -0.75 0.90
CA ASP A 139 5.81 -0.26 2.08
C ASP A 139 4.88 0.67 2.90
N TYR A 140 4.71 0.38 4.18
CA TYR A 140 4.02 1.24 5.15
C TYR A 140 4.95 1.63 6.32
N ALA A 141 6.28 1.53 6.09
CA ALA A 141 7.33 1.90 7.04
C ALA A 141 7.28 1.13 8.37
N ARG A 142 6.89 -0.16 8.32
CA ARG A 142 6.88 -1.05 9.48
C ARG A 142 7.90 -2.19 9.39
N GLY A 143 8.88 -2.04 8.51
CA GLY A 143 10.09 -2.84 8.49
C GLY A 143 10.08 -4.05 7.57
N THR A 144 8.97 -4.45 6.96
CA THR A 144 8.96 -5.60 6.03
C THR A 144 9.91 -5.41 4.86
N ALA A 145 9.86 -4.23 4.23
CA ALA A 145 10.77 -3.89 3.15
C ALA A 145 12.22 -3.79 3.60
N ASP A 146 12.45 -3.39 4.86
CA ASP A 146 13.81 -3.23 5.41
C ASP A 146 14.49 -4.57 5.68
N VAL A 147 13.79 -5.51 6.33
CA VAL A 147 14.36 -6.84 6.66
C VAL A 147 14.59 -7.72 5.43
N LEU A 148 13.94 -7.43 4.31
CA LEU A 148 14.10 -8.13 3.03
C LEU A 148 14.86 -7.31 1.99
N ARG A 149 15.42 -6.17 2.38
CA ARG A 149 15.99 -5.19 1.44
C ARG A 149 17.07 -5.75 0.53
N ASP A 150 18.01 -6.50 1.08
CA ASP A 150 19.14 -7.05 0.30
C ASP A 150 18.64 -8.07 -0.73
N ALA A 151 17.70 -8.93 -0.35
CA ALA A 151 17.06 -9.87 -1.27
C ALA A 151 16.29 -9.17 -2.38
N LEU A 152 15.51 -8.13 -2.04
CA LEU A 152 14.77 -7.29 -3.01
C LEU A 152 15.73 -6.56 -3.96
N ALA A 153 16.85 -6.02 -3.45
CA ALA A 153 17.84 -5.34 -4.25
C ALA A 153 18.54 -6.30 -5.24
N ALA A 154 18.85 -7.51 -4.81
CA ALA A 154 19.42 -8.55 -5.66
C ALA A 154 18.46 -8.99 -6.77
N ARG A 155 17.13 -8.96 -6.51
CA ARG A 155 16.10 -9.36 -7.49
C ARG A 155 15.70 -8.26 -8.45
N ALA A 156 15.79 -6.99 -8.07
CA ALA A 156 15.30 -5.86 -8.86
C ALA A 156 15.79 -5.84 -10.32
N PRO A 157 17.05 -6.16 -10.66
CA PRO A 157 17.52 -6.18 -12.05
C PRO A 157 16.93 -7.33 -12.90
N HIS A 158 16.42 -8.38 -12.25
CA HIS A 158 16.06 -9.65 -12.91
C HIS A 158 14.56 -9.93 -12.88
N THR A 159 13.76 -9.07 -12.25
CA THR A 159 12.32 -9.30 -12.08
C THR A 159 11.50 -8.02 -12.23
N ALA A 160 10.23 -8.15 -12.57
CA ALA A 160 9.30 -7.02 -12.56
C ALA A 160 9.01 -6.62 -11.10
N LEU A 161 9.81 -5.71 -10.55
CA LEU A 161 9.67 -5.20 -9.19
C LEU A 161 9.02 -3.83 -9.20
N VAL A 162 7.83 -3.74 -8.60
CA VAL A 162 7.08 -2.51 -8.37
C VAL A 162 7.21 -2.13 -6.91
N TRP A 163 7.42 -0.85 -6.64
CA TRP A 163 7.55 -0.35 -5.27
C TRP A 163 6.56 0.78 -5.01
N ASP A 164 5.70 0.57 -4.03
CA ASP A 164 4.86 1.60 -3.45
C ASP A 164 5.56 2.18 -2.22
N PRO A 165 6.14 3.39 -2.32
CA PRO A 165 6.97 3.95 -1.26
C PRO A 165 6.11 4.63 -0.19
N HIS A 166 6.62 4.65 1.04
CA HIS A 166 6.03 5.41 2.13
C HIS A 166 6.99 6.52 2.59
N PRO A 167 6.50 7.76 2.88
CA PRO A 167 7.37 8.90 3.25
C PRO A 167 8.25 8.69 4.48
N ARG A 168 7.89 7.75 5.36
CA ARG A 168 8.69 7.35 6.53
C ARG A 168 9.53 6.08 6.30
N GLY A 169 9.40 5.45 5.14
CA GLY A 169 10.18 4.29 4.75
C GLY A 169 11.53 4.69 4.16
N ARG A 170 12.38 3.70 3.93
CA ARG A 170 13.62 3.91 3.18
C ARG A 170 13.33 4.05 1.69
N PRO A 171 14.20 4.73 0.92
CA PRO A 171 14.03 4.82 -0.53
C PRO A 171 13.87 3.44 -1.18
N PRO A 172 13.18 3.33 -2.33
CA PRO A 172 13.11 2.09 -3.10
C PRO A 172 14.50 1.53 -3.42
N VAL A 173 14.60 0.22 -3.64
CA VAL A 173 15.85 -0.39 -4.10
C VAL A 173 16.17 0.05 -5.52
N ARG A 174 17.47 0.18 -5.82
CA ARG A 174 17.94 0.51 -7.18
C ARG A 174 17.48 -0.53 -8.19
N GLY A 175 17.10 -0.08 -9.38
CA GLY A 175 16.62 -0.96 -10.43
C GLY A 175 15.15 -1.38 -10.30
N ALA A 176 14.41 -0.85 -9.30
CA ALA A 176 12.97 -1.02 -9.27
C ALA A 176 12.35 -0.61 -10.62
N ARG A 177 11.54 -1.50 -11.20
CA ARG A 177 10.97 -1.28 -12.54
C ARG A 177 9.99 -0.13 -12.56
N LEU A 178 9.22 0.01 -11.50
CA LEU A 178 8.28 1.10 -11.31
C LEU A 178 8.18 1.47 -9.83
N VAL A 179 8.13 2.76 -9.55
CA VAL A 179 7.81 3.31 -8.23
C VAL A 179 6.54 4.15 -8.33
N THR A 180 5.61 4.01 -7.38
CA THR A 180 4.24 4.53 -7.50
C THR A 180 3.83 5.49 -6.38
N PRO A 181 4.53 6.61 -6.16
CA PRO A 181 4.14 7.58 -5.15
C PRO A 181 2.84 8.31 -5.56
N THR A 182 2.09 8.76 -4.58
CA THR A 182 1.06 9.80 -4.79
C THR A 182 1.71 11.15 -5.07
N GLY A 183 0.95 12.11 -5.61
CA GLY A 183 1.47 13.47 -5.86
C GLY A 183 2.00 14.16 -4.60
N GLU A 184 1.38 13.91 -3.43
CA GLU A 184 1.84 14.44 -2.15
C GLU A 184 3.13 13.77 -1.68
N GLU A 185 3.21 12.45 -1.77
CA GLU A 185 4.42 11.70 -1.43
C GLU A 185 5.60 12.06 -2.34
N ALA A 186 5.36 12.18 -3.64
CA ALA A 186 6.37 12.58 -4.60
C ALA A 186 6.99 13.95 -4.24
N ARG A 187 6.16 14.93 -3.89
CA ARG A 187 6.63 16.24 -3.41
C ARG A 187 7.45 16.12 -2.13
N ARG A 188 7.01 15.34 -1.15
CA ARG A 188 7.75 15.10 0.09
C ARG A 188 9.11 14.47 -0.16
N PHE A 189 9.19 13.48 -1.04
CA PHE A 189 10.46 12.84 -1.39
C PHE A 189 11.42 13.76 -2.14
N ALA A 190 10.90 14.73 -2.89
CA ALA A 190 11.71 15.69 -3.62
C ALA A 190 12.08 16.92 -2.78
N ALA A 191 11.33 17.26 -1.72
CA ALA A 191 11.50 18.48 -0.92
C ALA A 191 12.88 18.63 -0.27
N ASP A 192 13.62 17.54 -0.05
CA ASP A 192 15.01 17.60 0.43
C ASP A 192 16.00 18.09 -0.64
N ALA A 193 15.58 18.36 -1.87
CA ALA A 193 16.45 18.67 -3.01
C ALA A 193 16.21 20.00 -3.71
N THR A 194 15.06 20.64 -3.54
CA THR A 194 14.75 21.91 -4.22
C THR A 194 13.81 22.80 -3.39
N ASP A 195 14.14 24.08 -3.30
CA ASP A 195 13.19 25.15 -2.95
C ASP A 195 12.09 25.19 -4.01
N ALA A 196 11.00 24.50 -3.78
CA ALA A 196 9.86 24.44 -4.70
C ALA A 196 8.90 25.60 -4.42
N ASP A 197 9.29 26.81 -4.77
CA ASP A 197 8.37 27.92 -5.05
C ASP A 197 7.74 27.69 -6.43
N GLY A 198 6.62 27.00 -6.46
CA GLY A 198 5.82 26.79 -7.67
C GLY A 198 4.47 26.19 -7.31
N ASP A 199 3.42 26.69 -7.95
CA ASP A 199 2.06 26.17 -7.87
C ASP A 199 2.07 24.62 -8.02
N GLY A 200 2.10 23.93 -6.87
CA GLY A 200 2.47 22.50 -6.75
C GLY A 200 1.51 21.52 -7.42
N ASP A 201 0.53 21.99 -8.17
CA ASP A 201 -0.49 21.22 -8.86
C ASP A 201 -0.39 21.29 -10.40
N ALA A 202 0.55 22.05 -10.93
CA ALA A 202 0.81 22.11 -12.37
C ALA A 202 1.47 20.80 -12.85
N LEU A 203 0.95 20.18 -13.90
CA LEU A 203 1.49 18.92 -14.47
C LEU A 203 3.00 19.02 -14.77
N GLY A 204 3.49 20.21 -15.15
CA GLY A 204 4.90 20.45 -15.37
C GLY A 204 5.75 20.29 -14.10
N ALA A 205 5.25 20.70 -12.92
CA ALA A 205 5.91 20.49 -11.65
C ALA A 205 5.96 19.00 -11.29
N VAL A 206 4.84 18.29 -11.45
CA VAL A 206 4.78 16.84 -11.22
C VAL A 206 5.76 16.09 -12.14
N ALA A 207 5.86 16.50 -13.40
CA ALA A 207 6.78 15.89 -14.36
C ALA A 207 8.24 16.07 -13.96
N ARG A 208 8.64 17.27 -13.53
CA ARG A 208 10.00 17.53 -13.02
C ARG A 208 10.30 16.71 -11.77
N THR A 209 9.35 16.67 -10.83
CA THR A 209 9.46 15.85 -9.61
C THR A 209 9.62 14.37 -9.95
N ALA A 210 8.81 13.83 -10.84
CA ALA A 210 8.90 12.42 -11.25
C ALA A 210 10.25 12.10 -11.89
N ALA A 211 10.75 12.97 -12.78
CA ALA A 211 12.06 12.80 -13.42
C ALA A 211 13.22 12.86 -12.40
N GLU A 212 13.12 13.75 -11.40
CA GLU A 212 14.08 13.81 -10.30
C GLU A 212 14.09 12.52 -9.48
N LEU A 213 12.91 11.99 -9.13
CA LEU A 213 12.79 10.75 -8.37
C LEU A 213 13.32 9.53 -9.15
N VAL A 214 13.17 9.47 -10.49
CA VAL A 214 13.80 8.44 -11.33
C VAL A 214 15.32 8.45 -11.15
N ARG A 215 15.95 9.63 -11.23
CA ARG A 215 17.41 9.78 -11.06
C ARG A 215 17.85 9.45 -9.63
N ARG A 216 17.17 10.03 -8.62
CA ARG A 216 17.50 9.88 -7.21
C ARG A 216 17.43 8.44 -6.72
N TRP A 217 16.39 7.70 -7.14
CA TRP A 217 16.18 6.32 -6.75
C TRP A 217 16.84 5.30 -7.67
N HIS A 218 17.39 5.75 -8.80
CA HIS A 218 17.87 4.87 -9.87
C HIS A 218 16.80 3.84 -10.26
N ALA A 219 15.54 4.25 -10.28
CA ALA A 219 14.43 3.45 -10.75
C ALA A 219 14.36 3.49 -12.28
N VAL A 220 13.75 2.47 -12.90
CA VAL A 220 13.52 2.48 -14.36
C VAL A 220 12.42 3.48 -14.71
N SER A 221 11.39 3.57 -13.87
CA SER A 221 10.30 4.51 -14.06
C SER A 221 9.63 4.90 -12.72
N VAL A 222 8.98 6.07 -12.72
CA VAL A 222 8.15 6.56 -11.61
C VAL A 222 6.78 6.93 -12.18
N ALA A 223 5.70 6.39 -11.60
CA ALA A 223 4.33 6.76 -11.90
C ALA A 223 3.72 7.53 -10.73
N VAL A 224 3.61 8.84 -10.85
CA VAL A 224 2.95 9.67 -9.83
C VAL A 224 1.45 9.59 -10.01
N THR A 225 0.73 9.07 -9.01
CA THR A 225 -0.74 8.98 -9.05
C THR A 225 -1.37 10.32 -8.69
N LEU A 226 -2.38 10.75 -9.49
CA LEU A 226 -3.02 12.06 -9.43
C LEU A 226 -4.53 11.97 -9.10
N GLY A 227 -4.94 10.89 -8.43
CA GLY A 227 -6.34 10.61 -8.10
C GLY A 227 -7.20 10.52 -9.35
N GLY A 228 -8.33 11.23 -9.39
CA GLY A 228 -9.25 11.23 -10.52
C GLY A 228 -8.68 11.79 -11.84
N ARG A 229 -7.46 12.36 -11.84
CA ARG A 229 -6.78 12.83 -13.05
C ARG A 229 -5.95 11.74 -13.75
N GLY A 230 -5.76 10.59 -13.11
CA GLY A 230 -4.95 9.49 -13.63
C GLY A 230 -3.57 9.39 -13.02
N ALA A 231 -2.55 9.12 -13.83
CA ALA A 231 -1.16 9.00 -13.38
C ALA A 231 -0.20 9.62 -14.41
N LEU A 232 0.91 10.18 -13.93
CA LEU A 232 1.99 10.68 -14.75
C LEU A 232 3.18 9.72 -14.65
N LEU A 233 3.52 9.06 -15.75
CA LEU A 233 4.66 8.16 -15.87
C LEU A 233 5.88 8.91 -16.38
N SER A 234 7.04 8.76 -15.74
CA SER A 234 8.32 9.29 -16.17
C SER A 234 9.39 8.19 -16.18
N GLN A 235 10.25 8.23 -17.17
CA GLN A 235 11.49 7.44 -17.26
C GLN A 235 12.75 8.33 -17.18
N GLY A 236 12.57 9.56 -16.72
CA GLY A 236 13.63 10.57 -16.62
C GLY A 236 13.54 11.66 -17.66
N ASP A 237 13.00 11.36 -18.84
CA ASP A 237 12.90 12.30 -19.97
C ASP A 237 11.45 12.76 -20.18
N SER A 238 10.87 12.42 -21.35
CA SER A 238 9.51 12.83 -21.71
C SER A 238 8.45 12.12 -20.86
N PRO A 239 7.66 12.83 -20.06
CA PRO A 239 6.60 12.23 -19.25
C PRO A 239 5.38 11.85 -20.10
N LEU A 240 4.69 10.78 -19.71
CA LEU A 240 3.42 10.35 -20.28
C LEU A 240 2.30 10.54 -19.25
N LEU A 241 1.29 11.34 -19.58
CA LEU A 241 0.06 11.42 -18.78
C LEU A 241 -0.91 10.33 -19.24
N VAL A 242 -1.30 9.45 -18.32
CA VAL A 242 -2.31 8.42 -18.51
C VAL A 242 -3.58 8.86 -17.76
N PRO A 243 -4.60 9.39 -18.45
CA PRO A 243 -5.83 9.83 -17.81
C PRO A 243 -6.65 8.64 -17.32
N THR A 244 -7.51 8.86 -16.32
CA THR A 244 -8.49 7.85 -15.89
C THR A 244 -9.53 7.61 -16.99
N ALA A 245 -9.73 6.35 -17.35
CA ALA A 245 -10.71 5.98 -18.38
C ALA A 245 -12.17 6.12 -17.90
N ALA A 246 -12.42 6.03 -16.59
CA ALA A 246 -13.75 6.16 -16.01
C ALA A 246 -13.67 6.86 -14.65
N ARG A 247 -14.70 7.65 -14.33
CA ARG A 247 -14.90 8.22 -12.99
C ARG A 247 -15.89 7.34 -12.22
N HIS A 248 -15.46 6.78 -11.12
CA HIS A 248 -16.35 6.07 -10.20
C HIS A 248 -16.57 6.93 -8.96
N SER A 249 -17.82 7.06 -8.54
CA SER A 249 -18.20 7.61 -7.24
C SER A 249 -18.31 6.45 -6.25
N GLY A 250 -17.61 6.52 -5.12
CA GLY A 250 -17.66 5.48 -4.08
C GLY A 250 -16.46 5.57 -3.15
N ASP A 251 -16.31 4.56 -2.29
CA ASP A 251 -15.18 4.44 -1.38
C ASP A 251 -13.87 4.27 -2.18
N ALA A 252 -13.00 5.28 -2.12
CA ALA A 252 -11.69 5.26 -2.78
C ALA A 252 -10.63 4.45 -2.01
N CYS A 253 -11.01 3.82 -0.89
CA CYS A 253 -10.10 2.98 -0.11
C CYS A 253 -9.61 1.79 -0.95
N GLY A 254 -8.29 1.70 -1.15
CA GLY A 254 -7.69 0.65 -1.97
C GLY A 254 -7.62 0.96 -3.47
N ALA A 255 -8.07 2.13 -3.95
CA ALA A 255 -7.93 2.49 -5.36
C ALA A 255 -6.45 2.52 -5.81
N GLY A 256 -5.56 3.04 -4.96
CA GLY A 256 -4.12 2.98 -5.18
C GLY A 256 -3.59 1.55 -5.22
N ASP A 257 -4.02 0.69 -4.29
CA ASP A 257 -3.64 -0.72 -4.25
C ASP A 257 -4.11 -1.48 -5.50
N CYS A 258 -5.33 -1.21 -5.96
CA CYS A 258 -5.86 -1.77 -7.20
C CYS A 258 -5.01 -1.35 -8.42
N PHE A 259 -4.63 -0.08 -8.53
CA PHE A 259 -3.76 0.41 -9.59
C PHE A 259 -2.42 -0.34 -9.62
N ARG A 260 -1.83 -0.58 -8.45
CA ARG A 260 -0.52 -1.23 -8.29
C ARG A 260 -0.54 -2.73 -8.57
N CYS A 261 -1.63 -3.43 -8.25
CA CYS A 261 -1.68 -4.89 -8.35
C CYS A 261 -2.37 -5.41 -9.61
N CYS A 262 -3.24 -4.63 -10.27
CA CYS A 262 -4.03 -5.08 -11.42
C CYS A 262 -3.55 -4.53 -12.77
N GLY A 263 -2.68 -3.54 -12.78
CA GLY A 263 -2.23 -2.82 -13.97
C GLY A 263 -1.10 -3.50 -14.78
N TRP A 264 -0.77 -4.78 -14.53
CA TRP A 264 0.40 -5.48 -15.13
C TRP A 264 0.02 -6.71 -15.92
#